data_8c7e31777cf95318f4210419e92f61e2
#
_entry.id   8c7e31777cf95318f4210419e92f61e2
#
_cell.length_a   1.000
_cell.length_b   1.000
_cell.length_c   1.000
_cell.angle_alpha   90.00
_cell.angle_beta   90.00
_cell.angle_gamma   90.00
#
_symmetry.space_group_name_H-M   'P 1'
#
loop_
_entity.id
_entity.type
_entity.pdbx_description
1 polymer ?
#
loop_
_entity_poly.entity_id
_entity_poly.type
_entity_poly.pdbx_seq_one_letter_code
_entity_poly.pdbx_strand_id
1 'polypeptide(L)'
;MESGYFSEWLKSYRTYLRMRNYSPRTLDSYEQVIKHFGYYVWLRRHTEVTKLVIYWKDIDKARLDTSVDVTPVMVTDFLSFVSSMRTYKPKTYHRIISTLSSFYRFLYTQGAVTANPLTGIDRPRIKQQDIKYLKHNQVLRLIDSIEDPRDKLIVRTIYATGVRVSELCNMDIEDIDFDEHTIRIRGKGDKTRIVFVDEDTLKNISVFIGNRIVGPVFIGQQGKHISSRAIQHIFKHYAPNGITPHKIRHSYASELYKRSKNLRVVQENLGHTSIKTTEIYLHTDIDERRQIYQQFFPLSGMNDKE
;
A
#
# COMPACT_ATOMS: atom_id res chain seq x y z
N MET A 1 2.25 30.76 26.76
CA MET A 1 2.66 29.35 26.94
C MET A 1 3.83 29.11 25.99
N GLU A 2 4.98 28.67 26.51
CA GLU A 2 6.10 28.30 25.66
C GLU A 2 5.66 27.13 24.76
N SER A 3 5.76 27.31 23.46
CA SER A 3 5.55 26.24 22.50
C SER A 3 6.68 25.21 22.68
N GLY A 4 6.40 24.03 23.20
CA GLY A 4 7.41 23.00 23.47
C GLY A 4 8.23 22.59 22.24
N TYR A 5 9.21 21.74 22.42
CA TYR A 5 10.13 21.28 21.39
C TYR A 5 9.60 20.11 20.56
N PHE A 6 10.10 19.96 19.32
CA PHE A 6 9.74 18.82 18.46
C PHE A 6 10.03 17.47 19.13
N SER A 7 11.11 17.36 19.91
CA SER A 7 11.50 16.13 20.62
C SER A 7 10.43 15.66 21.63
N GLU A 8 9.82 16.58 22.35
CA GLU A 8 8.79 16.31 23.36
C GLU A 8 7.46 15.98 22.70
N TRP A 9 7.03 16.83 21.77
CA TRP A 9 5.76 16.67 21.08
C TRP A 9 5.71 15.43 20.18
N LEU A 10 6.84 15.01 19.64
CA LEU A 10 6.94 13.79 18.86
C LEU A 10 6.62 12.55 19.71
N LYS A 11 7.12 12.50 20.95
CA LYS A 11 6.81 11.42 21.90
C LYS A 11 5.31 11.38 22.22
N SER A 12 4.73 12.54 22.55
CA SER A 12 3.32 12.69 22.85
C SER A 12 2.44 12.32 21.66
N TYR A 13 2.80 12.76 20.46
CA TYR A 13 2.09 12.41 19.24
C TYR A 13 2.16 10.92 18.90
N ARG A 14 3.33 10.28 19.12
CA ARG A 14 3.47 8.82 18.93
C ARG A 14 2.52 8.05 19.86
N THR A 15 2.39 8.49 21.14
CA THR A 15 1.44 7.92 22.10
C THR A 15 -0.01 8.14 21.64
N TYR A 16 -0.35 9.36 21.22
CA TYR A 16 -1.66 9.67 20.67
C TYR A 16 -2.05 8.77 19.48
N LEU A 17 -1.12 8.54 18.55
CA LEU A 17 -1.37 7.66 17.40
C LEU A 17 -1.52 6.18 17.83
N ARG A 18 -0.76 5.71 18.84
CA ARG A 18 -0.91 4.36 19.40
C ARG A 18 -2.30 4.15 19.99
N MET A 19 -2.80 5.10 20.76
CA MET A 19 -4.16 5.05 21.32
C MET A 19 -5.25 5.00 20.24
N ARG A 20 -4.96 5.47 19.04
CA ARG A 20 -5.83 5.38 17.85
C ARG A 20 -5.58 4.15 16.98
N ASN A 21 -4.88 3.15 17.50
CA ASN A 21 -4.60 1.88 16.82
C ASN A 21 -3.86 2.01 15.47
N TYR A 22 -2.98 3.03 15.34
CA TYR A 22 -2.11 3.11 14.17
C TYR A 22 -1.05 2.00 14.21
N SER A 23 -0.77 1.37 13.05
CA SER A 23 0.23 0.30 12.97
C SER A 23 1.64 0.82 13.29
N PRO A 24 2.55 -0.01 13.87
CA PRO A 24 3.94 0.37 14.12
C PRO A 24 4.63 0.98 12.91
N ARG A 25 4.44 0.41 11.74
CA ARG A 25 5.00 0.91 10.48
C ARG A 25 4.49 2.31 10.12
N THR A 26 3.23 2.60 10.43
CA THR A 26 2.66 3.94 10.21
C THR A 26 3.27 4.94 11.19
N LEU A 27 3.42 4.54 12.46
CA LEU A 27 4.06 5.35 13.50
C LEU A 27 5.47 5.74 13.07
N ASP A 28 6.29 4.77 12.65
CA ASP A 28 7.67 4.99 12.22
C ASP A 28 7.74 5.90 10.99
N SER A 29 6.83 5.70 10.03
CA SER A 29 6.75 6.55 8.83
C SER A 29 6.38 8.00 9.15
N TYR A 30 5.48 8.22 10.12
CA TYR A 30 5.07 9.55 10.56
C TYR A 30 6.19 10.23 11.34
N GLU A 31 6.78 9.50 12.29
CA GLU A 31 7.92 9.96 13.07
C GLU A 31 9.08 10.42 12.19
N GLN A 32 9.41 9.62 11.16
CA GLN A 32 10.48 9.97 10.22
C GLN A 32 10.21 11.29 9.50
N VAL A 33 9.00 11.53 9.01
CA VAL A 33 8.66 12.80 8.33
C VAL A 33 8.77 13.98 9.31
N ILE A 34 8.29 13.82 10.54
CA ILE A 34 8.32 14.89 11.54
C ILE A 34 9.76 15.18 11.98
N LYS A 35 10.59 14.15 12.17
CA LYS A 35 12.04 14.31 12.44
C LYS A 35 12.73 15.07 11.32
N HIS A 36 12.46 14.73 10.07
CA HIS A 36 13.02 15.45 8.91
C HIS A 36 12.64 16.92 8.92
N PHE A 37 11.37 17.21 9.17
CA PHE A 37 10.89 18.58 9.23
C PHE A 37 11.48 19.34 10.42
N GLY A 38 11.45 18.78 11.63
CA GLY A 38 12.00 19.38 12.83
C GLY A 38 13.50 19.68 12.69
N TYR A 39 14.25 18.77 12.09
CA TYR A 39 15.67 18.99 11.80
C TYR A 39 15.89 20.12 10.77
N TYR A 40 15.07 20.18 9.73
CA TYR A 40 15.11 21.30 8.78
C TYR A 40 14.83 22.63 9.48
N VAL A 41 13.83 22.70 10.36
CA VAL A 41 13.49 23.90 11.14
C VAL A 41 14.67 24.30 12.04
N TRP A 42 15.30 23.34 12.69
CA TRP A 42 16.48 23.57 13.51
C TRP A 42 17.64 24.16 12.69
N LEU A 43 17.95 23.56 11.54
CA LEU A 43 19.01 24.05 10.65
C LEU A 43 18.73 25.48 10.17
N ARG A 44 17.49 25.78 9.77
CA ARG A 44 17.10 27.12 9.32
C ARG A 44 17.25 28.20 10.40
N ARG A 45 17.15 27.81 11.66
CA ARG A 45 17.31 28.72 12.82
C ARG A 45 18.77 28.89 13.27
N HIS A 46 19.66 27.95 12.93
CA HIS A 46 21.03 27.90 13.45
C HIS A 46 22.12 28.02 12.37
N THR A 47 21.76 27.99 11.09
CA THR A 47 22.73 27.98 10.00
C THR A 47 22.34 28.97 8.91
N GLU A 48 23.33 29.67 8.33
CA GLU A 48 23.09 30.50 7.13
C GLU A 48 22.64 29.58 5.97
N VAL A 49 21.62 30.04 5.25
CA VAL A 49 20.83 29.27 4.24
C VAL A 49 21.67 28.70 3.08
N THR A 50 22.85 29.21 2.85
CA THR A 50 23.72 28.86 1.71
C THR A 50 24.43 27.53 1.79
N LYS A 51 24.41 26.83 2.94
CA LYS A 51 25.13 25.56 3.17
C LYS A 51 24.28 24.42 3.78
N LEU A 52 22.98 24.38 3.47
CA LEU A 52 22.09 23.31 3.96
C LEU A 52 22.39 21.98 3.23
N VAL A 53 23.34 21.21 3.75
CA VAL A 53 23.50 19.80 3.38
C VAL A 53 22.88 18.95 4.48
N ILE A 54 21.70 18.40 4.25
CA ILE A 54 21.08 17.46 5.18
C ILE A 54 21.55 16.06 4.85
N TYR A 55 22.36 15.50 5.72
CA TYR A 55 22.65 14.07 5.69
C TYR A 55 21.50 13.30 6.35
N TRP A 56 20.60 12.79 5.55
CA TRP A 56 19.47 11.97 6.03
C TRP A 56 19.87 10.79 6.94
N LYS A 57 21.14 10.37 6.88
CA LYS A 57 21.71 9.32 7.75
C LYS A 57 21.96 9.78 9.17
N ASP A 58 22.06 11.08 9.42
CA ASP A 58 22.38 11.66 10.72
C ASP A 58 21.17 12.14 11.51
N ILE A 59 19.95 11.88 11.00
CA ILE A 59 18.70 12.38 11.57
C ILE A 59 18.44 11.82 12.98
N ASP A 60 18.90 10.62 13.29
CA ASP A 60 18.77 10.04 14.64
C ASP A 60 19.65 10.77 15.68
N LYS A 61 20.66 11.51 15.22
CA LYS A 61 21.51 12.39 16.01
C LYS A 61 21.06 13.85 15.94
N ALA A 62 20.08 14.16 15.11
CA ALA A 62 19.60 15.53 14.90
C ALA A 62 18.96 16.06 16.17
N ARG A 63 19.39 17.22 16.57
CA ARG A 63 18.78 17.96 17.67
C ARG A 63 17.38 18.40 17.26
N LEU A 64 16.36 17.80 17.83
CA LEU A 64 14.96 18.21 17.69
C LEU A 64 14.57 19.22 18.78
N ASP A 65 15.57 19.84 19.43
CA ASP A 65 15.39 20.86 20.46
C ASP A 65 15.15 22.21 19.81
N THR A 66 14.09 22.28 19.03
CA THR A 66 13.62 23.52 18.37
C THR A 66 12.12 23.63 18.54
N SER A 67 11.61 24.85 18.71
CA SER A 67 10.19 25.11 18.89
C SER A 67 9.36 24.59 17.73
N VAL A 68 8.20 23.98 18.05
CA VAL A 68 7.20 23.54 17.05
C VAL A 68 6.46 24.71 16.39
N ASP A 69 6.61 25.94 16.91
CA ASP A 69 5.98 27.11 16.32
C ASP A 69 6.70 27.51 15.03
N VAL A 70 6.04 27.30 13.90
CA VAL A 70 6.57 27.56 12.56
C VAL A 70 5.53 28.28 11.70
N THR A 71 6.01 29.04 10.74
CA THR A 71 5.15 29.75 9.78
C THR A 71 4.81 28.86 8.57
N PRO A 72 3.71 29.14 7.85
CA PRO A 72 3.42 28.48 6.56
C PRO A 72 4.57 28.60 5.55
N VAL A 73 5.29 29.72 5.54
CA VAL A 73 6.46 29.95 4.68
C VAL A 73 7.55 28.91 4.96
N MET A 74 7.83 28.61 6.24
CA MET A 74 8.83 27.61 6.61
C MET A 74 8.45 26.19 6.14
N VAL A 75 7.16 25.87 6.12
CA VAL A 75 6.67 24.60 5.57
C VAL A 75 6.86 24.56 4.05
N THR A 76 6.54 25.64 3.35
CA THR A 76 6.72 25.74 1.89
C THR A 76 8.19 25.66 1.50
N ASP A 77 9.06 26.34 2.25
CA ASP A 77 10.52 26.27 2.07
C ASP A 77 11.04 24.84 2.26
N PHE A 78 10.55 24.13 3.28
CA PHE A 78 10.89 22.71 3.48
C PHE A 78 10.46 21.84 2.29
N LEU A 79 9.25 22.03 1.78
CA LEU A 79 8.78 21.26 0.62
C LEU A 79 9.62 21.56 -0.63
N SER A 80 9.99 22.81 -0.84
CA SER A 80 10.89 23.23 -1.92
C SER A 80 12.29 22.64 -1.76
N PHE A 81 12.83 22.69 -0.54
CA PHE A 81 14.12 22.09 -0.21
C PHE A 81 14.12 20.57 -0.47
N VAL A 82 13.11 19.84 0.00
CA VAL A 82 12.95 18.40 -0.26
C VAL A 82 12.85 18.12 -1.77
N SER A 83 12.22 19.02 -2.53
CA SER A 83 12.12 18.93 -3.99
C SER A 83 13.46 19.08 -4.69
N SER A 84 14.30 20.02 -4.22
CA SER A 84 15.63 20.26 -4.81
C SER A 84 16.62 19.12 -4.53
N MET A 85 16.50 18.49 -3.35
CA MET A 85 17.38 17.39 -2.95
C MET A 85 17.06 16.07 -3.66
N ARG A 86 15.80 15.83 -3.98
CA ARG A 86 15.35 14.58 -4.60
C ARG A 86 14.01 14.75 -5.30
N THR A 87 13.93 14.30 -6.55
CA THR A 87 12.66 14.25 -7.28
C THR A 87 11.75 13.19 -6.69
N TYR A 88 10.84 13.59 -5.83
CA TYR A 88 9.80 12.72 -5.30
C TYR A 88 8.57 12.66 -6.22
N LYS A 89 7.90 11.50 -6.21
CA LYS A 89 6.60 11.37 -6.87
C LYS A 89 5.54 12.22 -6.12
N PRO A 90 4.54 12.77 -6.80
CA PRO A 90 3.47 13.56 -6.16
C PRO A 90 2.84 12.90 -4.93
N LYS A 91 2.63 11.58 -4.95
CA LYS A 91 2.13 10.80 -3.80
C LYS A 91 3.01 10.91 -2.55
N THR A 92 4.33 11.11 -2.72
CA THR A 92 5.24 11.27 -1.57
C THR A 92 5.04 12.64 -0.92
N TYR A 93 4.88 13.70 -1.72
CA TYR A 93 4.53 15.03 -1.19
C TYR A 93 3.19 15.01 -0.46
N HIS A 94 2.17 14.38 -1.04
CA HIS A 94 0.88 14.20 -0.35
C HIS A 94 1.04 13.54 1.02
N ARG A 95 1.89 12.51 1.12
CA ARG A 95 2.16 11.83 2.39
C ARG A 95 2.86 12.76 3.38
N ILE A 96 3.86 13.50 2.94
CA ILE A 96 4.58 14.47 3.79
C ILE A 96 3.61 15.53 4.32
N ILE A 97 2.87 16.19 3.44
CA ILE A 97 1.89 17.22 3.81
C ILE A 97 0.82 16.65 4.75
N SER A 98 0.29 15.46 4.45
CA SER A 98 -0.73 14.82 5.31
C SER A 98 -0.20 14.47 6.69
N THR A 99 1.05 13.99 6.78
CA THR A 99 1.69 13.69 8.06
C THR A 99 1.90 14.93 8.90
N LEU A 100 2.47 15.98 8.31
CA LEU A 100 2.70 17.26 8.99
C LEU A 100 1.36 17.91 9.39
N SER A 101 0.37 17.92 8.50
CA SER A 101 -0.97 18.45 8.80
C SER A 101 -1.64 17.71 9.96
N SER A 102 -1.47 16.38 10.05
CA SER A 102 -1.97 15.58 11.17
C SER A 102 -1.24 15.91 12.48
N PHE A 103 0.07 16.08 12.43
CA PHE A 103 0.88 16.47 13.59
C PHE A 103 0.50 17.85 14.09
N TYR A 104 0.41 18.85 13.22
CA TYR A 104 0.05 20.22 13.60
C TYR A 104 -1.41 20.35 14.05
N ARG A 105 -2.32 19.53 13.52
CA ARG A 105 -3.68 19.43 14.06
C ARG A 105 -3.66 18.93 15.50
N PHE A 106 -2.85 17.93 15.80
CA PHE A 106 -2.67 17.45 17.18
C PHE A 106 -2.11 18.56 18.06
N LEU A 107 -1.04 19.26 17.66
CA LEU A 107 -0.46 20.37 18.41
C LEU A 107 -1.47 21.49 18.69
N TYR A 108 -2.25 21.85 17.69
CA TYR A 108 -3.32 22.84 17.81
C TYR A 108 -4.37 22.40 18.84
N THR A 109 -4.79 21.14 18.79
CA THR A 109 -5.75 20.58 19.75
C THR A 109 -5.20 20.54 21.19
N GLN A 110 -3.89 20.42 21.34
CA GLN A 110 -3.21 20.46 22.65
C GLN A 110 -2.87 21.90 23.10
N GLY A 111 -3.17 22.93 22.30
CA GLY A 111 -2.86 24.32 22.61
C GLY A 111 -1.37 24.68 22.49
N ALA A 112 -0.55 23.82 21.88
CA ALA A 112 0.89 24.05 21.68
C ALA A 112 1.18 25.06 20.57
N VAL A 113 0.28 25.21 19.62
CA VAL A 113 0.35 26.19 18.53
C VAL A 113 -1.00 26.87 18.35
N THR A 114 -1.00 28.10 17.88
CA THR A 114 -2.23 28.91 17.71
C THR A 114 -2.95 28.61 16.40
N ALA A 115 -2.26 28.04 15.41
CA ALA A 115 -2.82 27.66 14.12
C ALA A 115 -2.06 26.46 13.51
N ASN A 116 -2.69 25.78 12.57
CA ASN A 116 -2.00 24.76 11.78
C ASN A 116 -1.31 25.42 10.55
N PRO A 117 0.02 25.44 10.48
CA PRO A 117 0.76 26.13 9.42
C PRO A 117 0.59 25.46 8.04
N LEU A 118 -0.08 24.31 7.96
CA LEU A 118 -0.38 23.65 6.69
C LEU A 118 -1.79 24.01 6.16
N THR A 119 -2.53 24.85 6.86
CA THR A 119 -3.80 25.37 6.37
C THR A 119 -3.55 26.22 5.11
N GLY A 120 -4.19 25.89 4.00
CA GLY A 120 -4.03 26.60 2.73
C GLY A 120 -2.81 26.15 1.89
N ILE A 121 -2.00 25.20 2.35
CA ILE A 121 -0.94 24.64 1.51
C ILE A 121 -1.53 23.71 0.46
N ASP A 122 -1.33 24.08 -0.80
CA ASP A 122 -1.78 23.29 -1.95
C ASP A 122 -1.05 21.96 -2.04
N ARG A 123 -1.80 20.93 -2.41
CA ARG A 123 -1.24 19.61 -2.67
C ARG A 123 -0.94 19.45 -4.16
N PRO A 124 0.21 18.86 -4.53
CA PRO A 124 0.52 18.58 -5.93
C PRO A 124 -0.60 17.76 -6.58
N ARG A 125 -1.00 18.13 -7.80
CA ARG A 125 -1.97 17.34 -8.56
C ARG A 125 -1.41 15.95 -8.86
N ILE A 126 -2.15 14.92 -8.48
CA ILE A 126 -1.82 13.53 -8.85
C ILE A 126 -2.56 13.22 -10.14
N LYS A 127 -1.80 13.11 -11.25
CA LYS A 127 -2.39 12.54 -12.47
C LYS A 127 -2.73 11.08 -12.19
N GLN A 128 -3.98 10.72 -12.46
CA GLN A 128 -4.41 9.33 -12.41
C GLN A 128 -3.63 8.58 -13.50
N GLN A 129 -2.77 7.68 -13.09
CA GLN A 129 -2.03 6.83 -14.02
C GLN A 129 -2.80 5.54 -14.19
N ASP A 130 -2.94 5.10 -15.44
CA ASP A 130 -3.48 3.77 -15.71
C ASP A 130 -2.67 2.73 -14.96
N ILE A 131 -3.37 1.89 -14.23
CA ILE A 131 -2.73 0.84 -13.45
C ILE A 131 -2.30 -0.25 -14.42
N LYS A 132 -1.00 -0.28 -14.76
CA LYS A 132 -0.44 -1.37 -15.55
C LYS A 132 -0.55 -2.67 -14.75
N TYR A 133 -1.37 -3.59 -15.20
CA TYR A 133 -1.51 -4.95 -14.69
C TYR A 133 -1.37 -5.95 -15.84
N LEU A 134 -1.18 -7.22 -15.54
CA LEU A 134 -1.08 -8.28 -16.55
C LEU A 134 -2.48 -8.83 -16.87
N LYS A 135 -2.77 -9.04 -18.14
CA LYS A 135 -3.95 -9.80 -18.59
C LYS A 135 -3.80 -11.27 -18.18
N HIS A 136 -4.90 -12.00 -18.05
CA HIS A 136 -4.93 -13.40 -17.63
C HIS A 136 -3.82 -14.26 -18.28
N ASN A 137 -3.77 -14.29 -19.62
CA ASN A 137 -2.77 -15.09 -20.36
C ASN A 137 -1.33 -14.64 -20.10
N GLN A 138 -1.10 -13.37 -19.72
CA GLN A 138 0.24 -12.90 -19.38
C GLN A 138 0.64 -13.34 -17.97
N VAL A 139 -0.33 -13.42 -17.03
CA VAL A 139 -0.08 -13.98 -15.70
C VAL A 139 0.24 -15.46 -15.78
N LEU A 140 -0.52 -16.23 -16.58
CA LEU A 140 -0.25 -17.66 -16.78
C LEU A 140 1.15 -17.87 -17.36
N ARG A 141 1.54 -17.13 -18.41
CA ARG A 141 2.90 -17.20 -18.97
C ARG A 141 3.98 -16.86 -17.96
N LEU A 142 3.75 -15.87 -17.09
CA LEU A 142 4.67 -15.56 -15.99
C LEU A 142 4.81 -16.73 -15.04
N ILE A 143 3.69 -17.32 -14.58
CA ILE A 143 3.71 -18.48 -13.69
C ILE A 143 4.45 -19.65 -14.33
N ASP A 144 4.20 -19.92 -15.60
CA ASP A 144 4.83 -21.04 -16.32
C ASP A 144 6.33 -20.84 -16.54
N SER A 145 6.79 -19.61 -16.67
CA SER A 145 8.22 -19.28 -16.84
C SER A 145 9.05 -19.39 -15.56
N ILE A 146 8.42 -19.60 -14.41
CA ILE A 146 9.13 -19.73 -13.12
C ILE A 146 9.51 -21.20 -12.93
N GLU A 147 10.82 -21.46 -12.84
CA GLU A 147 11.35 -22.82 -12.67
C GLU A 147 11.30 -23.29 -11.22
N ASP A 148 11.61 -22.41 -10.25
CA ASP A 148 11.58 -22.75 -8.83
C ASP A 148 10.13 -23.06 -8.36
N PRO A 149 9.83 -24.29 -7.86
CA PRO A 149 8.47 -24.69 -7.52
C PRO A 149 7.83 -23.83 -6.43
N ARG A 150 8.60 -23.38 -5.44
CA ARG A 150 8.12 -22.52 -4.37
C ARG A 150 7.74 -21.14 -4.91
N ASP A 151 8.63 -20.55 -5.70
CA ASP A 151 8.45 -19.21 -6.24
C ASP A 151 7.26 -19.18 -7.23
N LYS A 152 7.14 -20.24 -8.04
CA LYS A 152 5.98 -20.48 -8.93
C LYS A 152 4.68 -20.55 -8.14
N LEU A 153 4.66 -21.34 -7.07
CA LEU A 153 3.48 -21.50 -6.22
C LEU A 153 3.11 -20.20 -5.50
N ILE A 154 4.09 -19.40 -5.05
CA ILE A 154 3.86 -18.08 -4.46
C ILE A 154 3.12 -17.15 -5.44
N VAL A 155 3.60 -17.04 -6.68
CA VAL A 155 2.97 -16.18 -7.69
C VAL A 155 1.59 -16.70 -8.07
N ARG A 156 1.43 -18.02 -8.21
CA ARG A 156 0.16 -18.68 -8.47
C ARG A 156 -0.86 -18.42 -7.34
N THR A 157 -0.46 -18.59 -6.09
CA THR A 157 -1.35 -18.36 -4.93
C THR A 157 -1.80 -16.90 -4.85
N ILE A 158 -0.92 -15.92 -5.09
CA ILE A 158 -1.32 -14.50 -5.14
C ILE A 158 -2.37 -14.26 -6.23
N TYR A 159 -2.21 -14.90 -7.39
CA TYR A 159 -3.14 -14.73 -8.50
C TYR A 159 -4.46 -15.48 -8.27
N ALA A 160 -4.43 -16.68 -7.70
CA ALA A 160 -5.62 -17.50 -7.43
C ALA A 160 -6.53 -16.88 -6.36
N THR A 161 -5.93 -16.27 -5.33
CA THR A 161 -6.67 -15.81 -4.13
C THR A 161 -6.78 -14.27 -4.03
N GLY A 162 -5.97 -13.54 -4.77
CA GLY A 162 -5.92 -12.08 -4.66
C GLY A 162 -5.44 -11.55 -3.31
N VAL A 163 -4.75 -12.33 -2.49
CA VAL A 163 -4.25 -11.92 -1.18
C VAL A 163 -3.16 -10.83 -1.26
N ARG A 164 -2.98 -10.07 -0.19
CA ARG A 164 -1.85 -9.13 -0.06
C ARG A 164 -0.57 -9.90 0.25
N VAL A 165 0.57 -9.33 -0.13
CA VAL A 165 1.88 -9.94 0.19
C VAL A 165 2.03 -10.26 1.67
N SER A 166 1.65 -9.34 2.54
CA SER A 166 1.72 -9.56 3.98
C SER A 166 0.77 -10.67 4.48
N GLU A 167 -0.36 -10.84 3.82
CA GLU A 167 -1.32 -11.90 4.12
C GLU A 167 -0.76 -13.26 3.66
N LEU A 168 -0.17 -13.32 2.45
CA LEU A 168 0.51 -14.52 1.98
C LEU A 168 1.68 -14.91 2.88
N CYS A 169 2.49 -13.93 3.30
CA CYS A 169 3.61 -14.19 4.22
C CYS A 169 3.15 -14.86 5.52
N ASN A 170 2.00 -14.46 6.05
CA ASN A 170 1.46 -14.96 7.33
C ASN A 170 0.45 -16.08 7.17
N MET A 171 0.43 -16.73 6.02
CA MET A 171 -0.47 -17.85 5.77
C MET A 171 0.07 -19.12 6.44
N ASP A 172 -0.71 -19.70 7.33
CA ASP A 172 -0.42 -20.94 8.01
C ASP A 172 -1.21 -22.11 7.38
N ILE A 173 -0.71 -23.34 7.54
CA ILE A 173 -1.34 -24.54 7.01
C ILE A 173 -2.71 -24.74 7.66
N GLU A 174 -2.84 -24.42 8.94
CA GLU A 174 -4.07 -24.51 9.73
C GLU A 174 -5.17 -23.53 9.30
N ASP A 175 -4.82 -22.55 8.48
CA ASP A 175 -5.77 -21.60 7.89
C ASP A 175 -6.40 -22.13 6.59
N ILE A 176 -5.94 -23.29 6.06
CA ILE A 176 -6.42 -23.86 4.81
C ILE A 176 -7.45 -24.95 5.10
N ASP A 177 -8.61 -24.81 4.48
CA ASP A 177 -9.61 -25.86 4.38
C ASP A 177 -9.52 -26.51 2.99
N PHE A 178 -8.98 -27.72 2.94
CA PHE A 178 -8.76 -28.45 1.69
C PHE A 178 -10.04 -29.02 1.11
N ASP A 179 -11.03 -29.29 1.95
CA ASP A 179 -12.33 -29.90 1.53
C ASP A 179 -13.23 -28.77 0.96
N GLU A 180 -13.30 -27.63 1.63
CA GLU A 180 -14.12 -26.48 1.20
C GLU A 180 -13.41 -25.59 0.20
N HIS A 181 -12.16 -25.87 -0.17
CA HIS A 181 -11.34 -25.08 -1.06
C HIS A 181 -11.23 -23.61 -0.63
N THR A 182 -11.00 -23.36 0.65
CA THR A 182 -10.93 -22.03 1.22
C THR A 182 -9.66 -21.79 2.04
N ILE A 183 -9.30 -20.52 2.17
CA ILE A 183 -8.21 -20.09 3.05
C ILE A 183 -8.70 -18.94 3.91
N ARG A 184 -8.51 -19.05 5.21
CA ARG A 184 -8.80 -17.98 6.17
C ARG A 184 -7.65 -16.98 6.19
N ILE A 185 -7.92 -15.75 5.82
CA ILE A 185 -6.93 -14.67 5.73
C ILE A 185 -7.11 -13.69 6.89
N ARG A 186 -6.06 -13.52 7.68
CA ARG A 186 -5.98 -12.52 8.75
C ARG A 186 -5.52 -11.18 8.17
N GLY A 187 -6.39 -10.19 8.19
CA GLY A 187 -6.15 -8.85 7.67
C GLY A 187 -5.70 -7.85 8.74
N LYS A 188 -5.61 -6.59 8.36
CA LYS A 188 -5.26 -5.49 9.27
C LYS A 188 -6.35 -5.30 10.33
N GLY A 189 -5.95 -5.20 11.62
CA GLY A 189 -6.86 -4.96 12.75
C GLY A 189 -7.68 -6.19 13.13
N ASP A 190 -7.09 -7.37 13.01
CA ASP A 190 -7.67 -8.66 13.37
C ASP A 190 -8.97 -9.03 12.63
N LYS A 191 -9.22 -8.38 11.50
CA LYS A 191 -10.33 -8.74 10.61
C LYS A 191 -9.96 -9.96 9.81
N THR A 192 -10.71 -11.02 9.97
CA THR A 192 -10.58 -12.24 9.17
C THR A 192 -11.52 -12.19 7.97
N ARG A 193 -11.12 -12.82 6.87
CA ARG A 193 -11.99 -13.14 5.75
C ARG A 193 -11.63 -14.50 5.18
N ILE A 194 -12.57 -15.12 4.53
CA ILE A 194 -12.35 -16.34 3.75
C ILE A 194 -12.10 -15.94 2.29
N VAL A 195 -11.12 -16.56 1.65
CA VAL A 195 -10.90 -16.49 0.20
C VAL A 195 -11.01 -17.87 -0.39
N PHE A 196 -11.57 -17.94 -1.60
CA PHE A 196 -11.67 -19.19 -2.35
C PHE A 196 -10.38 -19.41 -3.14
N VAL A 197 -10.04 -20.67 -3.37
CA VAL A 197 -8.86 -21.06 -4.13
C VAL A 197 -9.23 -22.22 -5.07
N ASP A 198 -8.67 -22.23 -6.25
CA ASP A 198 -8.91 -23.28 -7.23
C ASP A 198 -8.24 -24.61 -6.81
N GLU A 199 -8.83 -25.71 -7.24
CA GLU A 199 -8.39 -27.07 -6.91
C GLU A 199 -6.92 -27.33 -7.26
N ASP A 200 -6.47 -26.89 -8.44
CA ASP A 200 -5.08 -27.07 -8.88
C ASP A 200 -4.09 -26.32 -7.97
N THR A 201 -4.44 -25.12 -7.54
CA THR A 201 -3.59 -24.35 -6.63
C THR A 201 -3.53 -25.02 -5.26
N LEU A 202 -4.65 -25.50 -4.74
CA LEU A 202 -4.69 -26.28 -3.48
C LEU A 202 -3.88 -27.57 -3.57
N LYS A 203 -4.03 -28.32 -4.65
CA LYS A 203 -3.24 -29.53 -4.88
C LYS A 203 -1.74 -29.22 -4.89
N ASN A 204 -1.33 -28.15 -5.56
CA ASN A 204 0.07 -27.74 -5.54
C ASN A 204 0.53 -27.30 -4.14
N ILE A 205 -0.33 -26.64 -3.35
CA ILE A 205 -0.03 -26.30 -1.95
C ILE A 205 0.15 -27.59 -1.14
N SER A 206 -0.78 -28.55 -1.25
CA SER A 206 -0.72 -29.84 -0.55
C SER A 206 0.58 -30.59 -0.86
N VAL A 207 0.97 -30.67 -2.12
CA VAL A 207 2.25 -31.29 -2.53
C VAL A 207 3.44 -30.53 -1.95
N PHE A 208 3.40 -29.20 -1.96
CA PHE A 208 4.49 -28.36 -1.46
C PHE A 208 4.67 -28.44 0.07
N ILE A 209 3.60 -28.47 0.83
CA ILE A 209 3.68 -28.63 2.29
C ILE A 209 4.10 -30.05 2.69
N GLY A 210 3.81 -31.05 1.86
CA GLY A 210 4.12 -32.47 2.13
C GLY A 210 3.44 -32.95 3.42
N ASN A 211 4.19 -33.56 4.32
CA ASN A 211 3.67 -34.10 5.59
C ASN A 211 3.51 -33.08 6.72
N ARG A 212 3.74 -31.77 6.43
CA ARG A 212 3.52 -30.72 7.44
C ARG A 212 2.04 -30.49 7.65
N ILE A 213 1.62 -30.44 8.91
CA ILE A 213 0.22 -30.21 9.30
C ILE A 213 0.01 -28.88 10.02
N VAL A 214 1.13 -28.23 10.43
CA VAL A 214 1.09 -26.94 11.14
C VAL A 214 2.22 -26.02 10.67
N GLY A 215 2.01 -24.72 10.88
CA GLY A 215 3.00 -23.66 10.66
C GLY A 215 2.95 -23.03 9.26
N PRO A 216 3.96 -22.26 8.88
CA PRO A 216 3.93 -21.46 7.66
C PRO A 216 3.74 -22.30 6.40
N VAL A 217 2.84 -21.89 5.50
CA VAL A 217 2.75 -22.50 4.16
C VAL A 217 4.06 -22.27 3.43
N PHE A 218 4.51 -21.01 3.38
CA PHE A 218 5.76 -20.62 2.73
C PHE A 218 6.85 -20.33 3.75
N ILE A 219 7.83 -21.22 3.83
CA ILE A 219 8.95 -21.13 4.76
C ILE A 219 10.02 -20.19 4.20
N GLY A 220 10.45 -19.25 5.03
CA GLY A 220 11.59 -18.37 4.81
C GLY A 220 12.85 -18.85 5.52
N GLN A 221 13.70 -17.91 5.88
CA GLN A 221 14.93 -18.21 6.63
C GLN A 221 14.60 -18.69 8.05
N GLN A 222 15.44 -19.61 8.57
CA GLN A 222 15.32 -20.17 9.93
C GLN A 222 13.98 -20.84 10.23
N GLY A 223 13.28 -21.41 9.24
CA GLY A 223 12.01 -22.08 9.45
C GLY A 223 10.80 -21.14 9.72
N LYS A 224 11.00 -19.83 9.68
CA LYS A 224 9.95 -18.82 9.89
C LYS A 224 9.18 -18.53 8.61
N HIS A 225 8.11 -17.77 8.73
CA HIS A 225 7.37 -17.25 7.58
C HIS A 225 8.28 -16.54 6.58
N ILE A 226 7.98 -16.67 5.28
CA ILE A 226 8.67 -15.94 4.23
C ILE A 226 8.46 -14.42 4.41
N SER A 227 9.48 -13.63 4.17
CA SER A 227 9.39 -12.17 4.29
C SER A 227 8.78 -11.53 3.03
N SER A 228 8.06 -10.42 3.21
CA SER A 228 7.58 -9.61 2.07
C SER A 228 8.73 -9.15 1.15
N ARG A 229 9.94 -9.00 1.68
CA ARG A 229 11.13 -8.63 0.90
C ARG A 229 11.57 -9.78 -0.01
N ALA A 230 11.53 -11.02 0.48
CA ALA A 230 11.83 -12.20 -0.34
C ALA A 230 10.84 -12.32 -1.50
N ILE A 231 9.53 -12.16 -1.25
CA ILE A 231 8.53 -12.18 -2.31
C ILE A 231 8.77 -11.04 -3.34
N GLN A 232 9.09 -9.82 -2.88
CA GLN A 232 9.44 -8.73 -3.80
C GLN A 232 10.67 -9.06 -4.65
N HIS A 233 11.63 -9.82 -4.11
CA HIS A 233 12.81 -10.27 -4.85
C HIS A 233 12.45 -11.27 -5.95
N ILE A 234 11.54 -12.21 -5.66
CA ILE A 234 10.98 -13.15 -6.67
C ILE A 234 10.41 -12.35 -7.85
N PHE A 235 9.57 -11.36 -7.58
CA PHE A 235 8.99 -10.53 -8.63
C PHE A 235 10.03 -9.70 -9.41
N LYS A 236 11.07 -9.23 -8.73
CA LYS A 236 12.15 -8.51 -9.40
C LYS A 236 12.95 -9.43 -10.34
N HIS A 237 13.04 -10.71 -10.03
CA HIS A 237 13.78 -11.69 -10.80
C HIS A 237 12.99 -12.18 -12.03
N TYR A 238 11.74 -12.59 -11.83
CA TYR A 238 10.96 -13.27 -12.86
C TYR A 238 9.98 -12.37 -13.60
N ALA A 239 9.45 -11.34 -12.97
CA ALA A 239 8.37 -10.58 -13.57
C ALA A 239 8.86 -9.46 -14.49
N PRO A 240 8.10 -9.10 -15.54
CA PRO A 240 8.40 -7.96 -16.39
C PRO A 240 8.54 -6.66 -15.58
N ASN A 241 9.37 -5.73 -16.09
CA ASN A 241 9.63 -4.45 -15.41
C ASN A 241 8.36 -3.74 -14.95
N GLY A 242 8.35 -3.40 -13.67
CA GLY A 242 7.27 -2.69 -13.03
C GLY A 242 6.08 -3.55 -12.60
N ILE A 243 6.11 -4.87 -12.81
CA ILE A 243 5.13 -5.80 -12.25
C ILE A 243 5.53 -6.16 -10.82
N THR A 244 4.57 -6.11 -9.93
CA THR A 244 4.74 -6.33 -8.50
C THR A 244 3.64 -7.27 -7.99
N PRO A 245 3.79 -7.89 -6.82
CA PRO A 245 2.72 -8.70 -6.23
C PRO A 245 1.37 -7.96 -6.17
N HIS A 246 1.41 -6.66 -5.86
CA HIS A 246 0.19 -5.85 -5.83
C HIS A 246 -0.48 -5.74 -7.20
N LYS A 247 0.29 -5.73 -8.28
CA LYS A 247 -0.24 -5.71 -9.65
C LYS A 247 -0.81 -7.06 -10.08
N ILE A 248 -0.28 -8.18 -9.59
CA ILE A 248 -0.90 -9.50 -9.79
C ILE A 248 -2.24 -9.59 -9.05
N ARG A 249 -2.32 -9.07 -7.83
CA ARG A 249 -3.61 -8.93 -7.15
C ARG A 249 -4.59 -8.02 -7.92
N HIS A 250 -4.11 -6.98 -8.59
CA HIS A 250 -4.92 -6.17 -9.50
C HIS A 250 -5.39 -7.00 -10.72
N SER A 251 -4.51 -7.82 -11.28
CA SER A 251 -4.87 -8.74 -12.38
C SER A 251 -5.99 -9.70 -11.95
N TYR A 252 -5.89 -10.31 -10.75
CA TYR A 252 -6.95 -11.13 -10.16
C TYR A 252 -8.27 -10.37 -10.07
N ALA A 253 -8.25 -9.18 -9.46
CA ALA A 253 -9.46 -8.38 -9.26
C ALA A 253 -10.13 -7.98 -10.58
N SER A 254 -9.33 -7.57 -11.57
CA SER A 254 -9.82 -7.19 -12.89
C SER A 254 -10.42 -8.38 -13.63
N GLU A 255 -9.78 -9.55 -13.56
CA GLU A 255 -10.28 -10.75 -14.21
C GLU A 255 -11.56 -11.29 -13.52
N LEU A 256 -11.58 -11.29 -12.18
CA LEU A 256 -12.77 -11.66 -11.41
C LEU A 256 -13.95 -10.73 -11.72
N TYR A 257 -13.72 -9.42 -11.76
CA TYR A 257 -14.75 -8.44 -12.13
C TYR A 257 -15.21 -8.64 -13.57
N LYS A 258 -14.28 -8.80 -14.51
CA LYS A 258 -14.60 -9.00 -15.92
C LYS A 258 -15.54 -10.20 -16.14
N ARG A 259 -15.34 -11.28 -15.41
CA ARG A 259 -16.15 -12.51 -15.53
C ARG A 259 -17.44 -12.47 -14.73
N SER A 260 -17.39 -11.96 -13.50
CA SER A 260 -18.55 -11.97 -12.60
C SER A 260 -19.49 -10.77 -12.78
N LYS A 261 -18.96 -9.65 -13.30
CA LYS A 261 -19.65 -8.35 -13.35
C LYS A 261 -20.15 -7.87 -11.97
N ASN A 262 -19.66 -8.48 -10.91
CA ASN A 262 -20.11 -8.23 -9.54
C ASN A 262 -18.99 -7.60 -8.71
N LEU A 263 -19.04 -6.26 -8.57
CA LEU A 263 -18.04 -5.48 -7.82
C LEU A 263 -18.03 -5.84 -6.32
N ARG A 264 -19.18 -6.21 -5.77
CA ARG A 264 -19.30 -6.58 -4.35
C ARG A 264 -18.52 -7.86 -4.04
N VAL A 265 -18.65 -8.88 -4.89
CA VAL A 265 -17.87 -10.13 -4.77
C VAL A 265 -16.37 -9.83 -4.83
N VAL A 266 -15.93 -8.99 -5.75
CA VAL A 266 -14.51 -8.57 -5.85
C VAL A 266 -14.07 -7.85 -4.57
N GLN A 267 -14.90 -6.95 -4.04
CA GLN A 267 -14.61 -6.20 -2.82
C GLN A 267 -14.46 -7.12 -1.60
N GLU A 268 -15.37 -8.06 -1.43
CA GLU A 268 -15.38 -9.02 -0.31
C GLU A 268 -14.15 -9.93 -0.37
N ASN A 269 -13.85 -10.53 -1.52
CA ASN A 269 -12.65 -11.34 -1.71
C ASN A 269 -11.35 -10.58 -1.45
N LEU A 270 -11.28 -9.34 -1.89
CA LEU A 270 -10.11 -8.51 -1.65
C LEU A 270 -10.02 -7.97 -0.20
N GLY A 271 -11.11 -8.00 0.56
CA GLY A 271 -11.18 -7.38 1.89
C GLY A 271 -10.94 -5.88 1.83
N HIS A 272 -11.61 -5.17 0.90
CA HIS A 272 -11.59 -3.72 0.81
C HIS A 272 -12.68 -3.13 1.71
N THR A 273 -12.28 -2.30 2.66
CA THR A 273 -13.21 -1.59 3.56
C THR A 273 -13.95 -0.42 2.88
N SER A 274 -13.51 -0.02 1.68
CA SER A 274 -14.09 1.09 0.92
C SER A 274 -14.28 0.71 -0.54
N ILE A 275 -15.47 0.99 -1.08
CA ILE A 275 -15.82 0.80 -2.49
C ILE A 275 -14.86 1.57 -3.41
N LYS A 276 -14.43 2.79 -3.03
CA LYS A 276 -13.48 3.60 -3.79
C LYS A 276 -12.19 2.85 -4.17
N THR A 277 -11.74 1.91 -3.36
CA THR A 277 -10.55 1.09 -3.68
C THR A 277 -10.84 0.00 -4.69
N THR A 278 -12.11 -0.33 -4.92
CA THR A 278 -12.55 -1.36 -5.87
C THR A 278 -13.04 -0.72 -7.17
N GLU A 279 -13.50 0.53 -7.13
CA GLU A 279 -13.93 1.31 -8.31
C GLU A 279 -12.84 1.46 -9.38
N ILE A 280 -11.56 1.35 -9.00
CA ILE A 280 -10.44 1.36 -9.96
C ILE A 280 -10.46 0.19 -10.95
N TYR A 281 -11.25 -0.85 -10.67
CA TYR A 281 -11.47 -1.99 -11.58
C TYR A 281 -12.65 -1.78 -12.53
N LEU A 282 -13.42 -0.70 -12.35
CA LEU A 282 -14.54 -0.31 -13.21
C LEU A 282 -14.10 0.31 -14.55
N HIS A 283 -12.81 0.45 -14.82
CA HIS A 283 -12.35 0.84 -16.14
C HIS A 283 -12.67 -0.28 -17.13
N THR A 284 -13.91 -0.26 -17.60
CA THR A 284 -14.39 -1.14 -18.65
C THR A 284 -13.63 -0.85 -19.93
N ASP A 285 -13.11 -1.89 -20.55
CA ASP A 285 -12.51 -1.87 -21.88
C ASP A 285 -13.55 -1.26 -22.87
N ILE A 286 -13.11 -0.49 -23.85
CA ILE A 286 -13.99 0.09 -24.88
C ILE A 286 -14.81 -1.00 -25.56
N ASP A 287 -14.24 -2.17 -25.81
CA ASP A 287 -14.92 -3.31 -26.41
C ASP A 287 -16.03 -3.86 -25.48
N GLU A 288 -15.81 -3.88 -24.18
CA GLU A 288 -16.82 -4.28 -23.20
C GLU A 288 -17.98 -3.26 -23.13
N ARG A 289 -17.65 -1.96 -23.18
CA ARG A 289 -18.67 -0.90 -23.24
C ARG A 289 -19.54 -1.03 -24.49
N ARG A 290 -18.91 -1.35 -25.64
CA ARG A 290 -19.59 -1.57 -26.89
C ARG A 290 -20.54 -2.77 -26.81
N GLN A 291 -20.07 -3.91 -26.25
CA GLN A 291 -20.90 -5.10 -26.09
C GLN A 291 -22.10 -4.85 -25.19
N ILE A 292 -21.88 -4.20 -24.03
CA ILE A 292 -22.97 -3.83 -23.11
C ILE A 292 -23.97 -2.88 -23.80
N TYR A 293 -23.47 -1.87 -24.52
CA TYR A 293 -24.31 -0.95 -25.27
C TYR A 293 -25.16 -1.69 -26.32
N GLN A 294 -24.52 -2.58 -27.10
CA GLN A 294 -25.20 -3.37 -28.12
C GLN A 294 -26.25 -4.33 -27.53
N GLN A 295 -25.98 -4.88 -26.36
CA GLN A 295 -26.88 -5.84 -25.71
C GLN A 295 -28.07 -5.17 -24.98
N PHE A 296 -27.88 -4.00 -24.41
CA PHE A 296 -28.87 -3.41 -23.50
C PHE A 296 -29.45 -2.08 -23.99
N PHE A 297 -28.89 -1.45 -25.00
CA PHE A 297 -29.43 -0.18 -25.48
C PHE A 297 -30.57 -0.43 -26.46
N PRO A 298 -31.78 0.15 -26.24
CA PRO A 298 -32.98 -0.22 -27.00
C PRO A 298 -32.91 -0.03 -28.49
N LEU A 299 -32.05 0.89 -28.99
CA LEU A 299 -31.91 1.17 -30.43
C LEU A 299 -30.84 0.30 -31.10
N SER A 300 -30.02 -0.46 -30.34
CA SER A 300 -28.96 -1.31 -30.90
C SER A 300 -29.48 -2.62 -31.50
N GLY A 301 -30.73 -2.99 -31.22
CA GLY A 301 -31.42 -4.18 -31.76
C GLY A 301 -32.35 -3.94 -32.95
N MET A 302 -32.35 -2.74 -33.52
CA MET A 302 -33.26 -2.41 -34.64
C MET A 302 -32.74 -2.78 -36.05
N ASN A 303 -31.56 -3.37 -36.15
CA ASN A 303 -30.98 -3.71 -37.47
C ASN A 303 -31.15 -5.16 -37.91
N ASP A 304 -31.91 -6.00 -37.18
CA ASP A 304 -32.16 -7.39 -37.58
C ASP A 304 -33.63 -7.71 -37.74
N LYS A 305 -34.36 -6.85 -38.42
CA LYS A 305 -35.70 -7.18 -38.97
C LYS A 305 -35.90 -6.41 -40.26
N GLU A 306 -35.40 -6.93 -41.35
CA GLU A 306 -36.00 -6.93 -42.67
C GLU A 306 -35.52 -8.14 -43.47
#